data_b9192854c4ee7ece4b0b511799ff6db1
#
_entry.id   b9192854c4ee7ece4b0b511799ff6db1
#
_cell.length_a   1.000
_cell.length_b   1.000
_cell.length_c   1.000
_cell.angle_alpha   90.00
_cell.angle_beta   90.00
_cell.angle_gamma   90.00
#
_symmetry.space_group_name_H-M   'P 1'
#
loop_
_entity.id
_entity.type
_entity.pdbx_description
1 polymer ?
#
loop_
_entity_poly.entity_id
_entity_poly.type
_entity_poly.pdbx_seq_one_letter_code
_entity_poly.pdbx_strand_id
1 'polypeptide(L)'
;MPLPKIATPTYELVLPSTGKNIKYRPFLVKEEKVLVIALESEDNKQITNAIKAVLKACVQTKGVRVETLPTFDIEYLFLNIRGKSVGEQLEVNIICPDDEETQVPVSIDLDEIQVEKSEEHSNQIKLDTNLMMEMKYPSLEQFIKSNFDFNDTNQMDQSFQLIASCIDKIYSDEEVWATADCTKKEVNEFLESMNSAQFKEIEKFFETMPKLKHDIKVTNPKTGVESDVVLEGLASFFA
;
A
#
# COMPACT_ATOMS: atom_id res chain seq x y z
N MET A 1 38.46 3.55 23.92
CA MET A 1 38.17 4.41 22.76
C MET A 1 36.84 3.96 22.14
N PRO A 2 35.94 4.84 21.78
CA PRO A 2 34.72 4.46 21.07
C PRO A 2 35.08 3.94 19.67
N LEU A 3 34.34 2.94 19.18
CA LEU A 3 34.49 2.42 17.83
C LEU A 3 34.11 3.52 16.80
N PRO A 4 34.71 3.47 15.59
CA PRO A 4 34.37 4.44 14.55
C PRO A 4 32.93 4.26 14.07
N LYS A 5 32.27 5.36 13.73
CA LYS A 5 30.94 5.32 13.11
C LYS A 5 31.08 5.10 11.61
N ILE A 6 30.35 4.12 11.07
CA ILE A 6 30.27 3.85 9.65
C ILE A 6 29.31 4.85 9.01
N ALA A 7 29.76 5.56 7.96
CA ALA A 7 28.89 6.44 7.17
C ALA A 7 27.89 5.62 6.37
N THR A 8 26.65 6.05 6.35
CA THR A 8 25.55 5.43 5.57
C THR A 8 25.23 6.32 4.38
N PRO A 9 25.16 5.79 3.15
CA PRO A 9 24.79 6.57 1.98
C PRO A 9 23.35 7.08 2.09
N THR A 10 23.05 8.17 1.39
CA THR A 10 21.72 8.75 1.29
C THR A 10 21.27 8.69 -0.16
N TYR A 11 20.05 8.27 -0.39
CA TYR A 11 19.40 8.19 -1.70
C TYR A 11 18.18 9.10 -1.73
N GLU A 12 17.67 9.34 -2.93
CA GLU A 12 16.48 10.14 -3.18
C GLU A 12 15.43 9.32 -3.93
N LEU A 13 14.15 9.57 -3.63
CA LEU A 13 13.00 8.91 -4.23
C LEU A 13 11.87 9.92 -4.37
N VAL A 14 11.12 9.86 -5.47
CA VAL A 14 9.90 10.64 -5.65
C VAL A 14 8.69 9.82 -5.22
N LEU A 15 7.92 10.33 -4.27
CA LEU A 15 6.69 9.66 -3.81
C LEU A 15 5.62 9.69 -4.92
N PRO A 16 5.08 8.54 -5.33
CA PRO A 16 4.07 8.46 -6.39
C PRO A 16 2.81 9.27 -6.12
N SER A 17 2.37 9.36 -4.87
CA SER A 17 1.13 10.06 -4.50
C SER A 17 1.22 11.59 -4.65
N THR A 18 2.37 12.16 -4.33
CA THR A 18 2.54 13.62 -4.18
C THR A 18 3.55 14.25 -5.11
N GLY A 19 4.40 13.45 -5.79
CA GLY A 19 5.54 13.92 -6.56
C GLY A 19 6.64 14.55 -5.71
N LYS A 20 6.59 14.42 -4.39
CA LYS A 20 7.61 14.98 -3.48
C LYS A 20 8.86 14.13 -3.48
N ASN A 21 10.01 14.78 -3.63
CA ASN A 21 11.30 14.13 -3.45
C ASN A 21 11.59 13.94 -1.96
N ILE A 22 11.88 12.70 -1.56
CA ILE A 22 12.28 12.34 -0.20
C ILE A 22 13.69 11.76 -0.19
N LYS A 23 14.41 12.01 0.89
CA LYS A 23 15.74 11.44 1.16
C LYS A 23 15.57 10.28 2.14
N TYR A 24 16.26 9.18 1.82
CA TYR A 24 16.26 7.99 2.66
C TYR A 24 17.66 7.36 2.70
N ARG A 25 17.89 6.51 3.66
CA ARG A 25 19.06 5.65 3.76
C ARG A 25 18.68 4.18 3.73
N PRO A 26 19.59 3.29 3.36
CA PRO A 26 19.39 1.86 3.56
C PRO A 26 19.12 1.55 5.04
N PHE A 27 18.43 0.47 5.32
CA PHE A 27 18.34 -0.02 6.69
C PHE A 27 19.69 -0.66 7.13
N LEU A 28 19.91 -0.66 8.41
CA LEU A 28 21.09 -1.26 9.05
C LEU A 28 20.72 -2.61 9.64
N VAL A 29 21.70 -3.40 10.04
CA VAL A 29 21.50 -4.71 10.68
C VAL A 29 20.49 -4.68 11.84
N LYS A 30 20.41 -3.59 12.58
CA LYS A 30 19.44 -3.44 13.67
C LYS A 30 17.99 -3.35 13.19
N GLU A 31 17.74 -2.68 12.04
CA GLU A 31 16.41 -2.63 11.42
C GLU A 31 16.09 -3.95 10.71
N GLU A 32 17.07 -4.57 10.04
CA GLU A 32 16.93 -5.89 9.43
C GLU A 32 16.52 -6.95 10.46
N LYS A 33 17.16 -6.96 11.62
CA LYS A 33 16.79 -7.88 12.71
C LYS A 33 15.31 -7.71 13.13
N VAL A 34 14.80 -6.49 13.17
CA VAL A 34 13.38 -6.23 13.50
C VAL A 34 12.47 -6.83 12.43
N LEU A 35 12.83 -6.71 11.14
CA LEU A 35 12.06 -7.29 10.04
C LEU A 35 12.08 -8.83 10.09
N VAL A 36 13.24 -9.44 10.27
CA VAL A 36 13.37 -10.91 10.34
C VAL A 36 12.52 -11.47 11.48
N ILE A 37 12.61 -10.90 12.69
CA ILE A 37 11.79 -11.34 13.84
C ILE A 37 10.29 -11.20 13.55
N ALA A 38 9.88 -10.12 12.87
CA ALA A 38 8.49 -9.92 12.52
C ALA A 38 8.01 -10.93 11.46
N LEU A 39 8.83 -11.23 10.45
CA LEU A 39 8.52 -12.24 9.42
C LEU A 39 8.41 -13.65 10.02
N GLU A 40 9.31 -14.01 10.92
CA GLU A 40 9.28 -15.30 11.63
C GLU A 40 8.04 -15.46 12.54
N SER A 41 7.40 -14.37 12.93
CA SER A 41 6.17 -14.42 13.75
C SER A 41 4.93 -14.84 12.97
N GLU A 42 4.97 -14.77 11.64
CA GLU A 42 3.81 -14.96 10.72
C GLU A 42 2.59 -14.09 11.07
N ASP A 43 2.79 -13.06 11.90
CA ASP A 43 1.76 -12.12 12.33
C ASP A 43 1.81 -10.87 11.47
N ASN A 44 0.84 -10.72 10.59
CA ASN A 44 0.73 -9.59 9.67
C ASN A 44 0.77 -8.23 10.39
N LYS A 45 0.23 -8.13 11.59
CA LYS A 45 0.26 -6.90 12.39
C LYS A 45 1.69 -6.57 12.87
N GLN A 46 2.45 -7.59 13.30
CA GLN A 46 3.85 -7.42 13.69
C GLN A 46 4.71 -7.06 12.47
N ILE A 47 4.51 -7.74 11.34
CA ILE A 47 5.20 -7.45 10.07
C ILE A 47 4.98 -5.99 9.66
N THR A 48 3.74 -5.54 9.65
CA THR A 48 3.40 -4.16 9.25
C THR A 48 3.98 -3.13 10.21
N ASN A 49 3.96 -3.38 11.52
CA ASN A 49 4.56 -2.49 12.51
C ASN A 49 6.09 -2.43 12.37
N ALA A 50 6.73 -3.55 12.02
CA ALA A 50 8.16 -3.61 11.75
C ALA A 50 8.53 -2.79 10.50
N ILE A 51 7.79 -2.95 9.40
CA ILE A 51 7.95 -2.15 8.17
C ILE A 51 7.83 -0.66 8.49
N LYS A 52 6.78 -0.26 9.22
CA LYS A 52 6.57 1.12 9.65
C LYS A 52 7.72 1.68 10.48
N ALA A 53 8.24 0.88 11.42
CA ALA A 53 9.38 1.26 12.27
C ALA A 53 10.66 1.44 11.45
N VAL A 54 10.92 0.55 10.50
CA VAL A 54 12.07 0.61 9.59
C VAL A 54 11.97 1.85 8.69
N LEU A 55 10.83 2.10 8.09
CA LEU A 55 10.61 3.27 7.24
C LEU A 55 10.85 4.58 8.01
N LYS A 56 10.31 4.70 9.23
CA LYS A 56 10.56 5.85 10.11
C LYS A 56 12.04 6.07 10.41
N ALA A 57 12.80 4.98 10.60
CA ALA A 57 14.22 5.05 10.89
C ALA A 57 15.05 5.41 9.64
N CYS A 58 14.59 5.03 8.44
CA CYS A 58 15.31 5.21 7.19
C CYS A 58 15.00 6.54 6.48
N VAL A 59 13.78 7.05 6.57
CA VAL A 59 13.40 8.34 5.98
C VAL A 59 14.09 9.50 6.71
N GLN A 60 14.78 10.34 5.93
CA GLN A 60 15.57 11.46 6.47
C GLN A 60 14.92 12.82 6.21
N THR A 61 13.96 12.89 5.29
CA THR A 61 13.24 14.14 4.98
C THR A 61 12.35 14.55 6.13
N LYS A 62 12.59 15.73 6.68
CA LYS A 62 11.77 16.29 7.77
C LYS A 62 10.33 16.55 7.31
N GLY A 63 9.37 16.30 8.19
CA GLY A 63 7.96 16.57 7.94
C GLY A 63 7.21 15.46 7.19
N VAL A 64 7.89 14.41 6.74
CA VAL A 64 7.23 13.20 6.19
C VAL A 64 6.80 12.31 7.35
N ARG A 65 5.49 12.12 7.47
CA ARG A 65 4.90 11.18 8.43
C ARG A 65 4.53 9.90 7.70
N VAL A 66 5.33 8.86 7.89
CA VAL A 66 5.16 7.56 7.22
C VAL A 66 3.77 6.97 7.47
N GLU A 67 3.18 7.22 8.65
CA GLU A 67 1.87 6.68 9.03
C GLU A 67 0.71 7.22 8.19
N THR A 68 0.87 8.40 7.61
CA THR A 68 -0.16 9.06 6.82
C THR A 68 0.04 8.91 5.31
N LEU A 69 1.13 8.24 4.90
CA LEU A 69 1.35 7.95 3.50
C LEU A 69 0.34 6.90 3.01
N PRO A 70 -0.08 6.98 1.74
CA PRO A 70 -0.82 5.91 1.08
C PRO A 70 -0.07 4.59 1.11
N THR A 71 -0.81 3.49 1.10
CA THR A 71 -0.22 2.13 1.14
C THR A 71 0.78 1.92 0.02
N PHE A 72 0.46 2.30 -1.20
CA PHE A 72 1.35 2.14 -2.35
C PHE A 72 2.65 2.98 -2.27
N ASP A 73 2.62 4.16 -1.62
CA ASP A 73 3.85 4.94 -1.34
C ASP A 73 4.75 4.21 -0.35
N ILE A 74 4.14 3.59 0.67
CA ILE A 74 4.85 2.84 1.69
C ILE A 74 5.50 1.60 1.09
N GLU A 75 4.78 0.86 0.28
CA GLU A 75 5.26 -0.32 -0.43
C GLU A 75 6.42 0.03 -1.35
N TYR A 76 6.25 1.07 -2.16
CA TYR A 76 7.28 1.56 -3.08
C TYR A 76 8.53 2.04 -2.35
N LEU A 77 8.37 2.83 -1.29
CA LEU A 77 9.47 3.31 -0.46
C LEU A 77 10.20 2.15 0.22
N PHE A 78 9.47 1.17 0.74
CA PHE A 78 10.07 0.01 1.40
C PHE A 78 10.90 -0.84 0.44
N LEU A 79 10.39 -1.13 -0.76
CA LEU A 79 11.13 -1.87 -1.79
C LEU A 79 12.42 -1.16 -2.19
N ASN A 80 12.36 0.16 -2.39
CA ASN A 80 13.56 0.95 -2.71
C ASN A 80 14.59 0.93 -1.57
N ILE A 81 14.15 1.07 -0.32
CA ILE A 81 15.06 0.97 0.84
C ILE A 81 15.67 -0.43 0.91
N ARG A 82 14.87 -1.50 0.69
CA ARG A 82 15.33 -2.88 0.68
C ARG A 82 16.36 -3.13 -0.42
N GLY A 83 16.09 -2.69 -1.64
CA GLY A 83 17.01 -2.82 -2.78
C GLY A 83 18.37 -2.22 -2.49
N LYS A 84 18.42 -1.02 -1.89
CA LYS A 84 19.67 -0.36 -1.51
C LYS A 84 20.34 -0.95 -0.25
N SER A 85 19.65 -1.83 0.47
CA SER A 85 20.17 -2.45 1.70
C SER A 85 20.76 -3.83 1.47
N VAL A 86 20.06 -4.71 0.73
CA VAL A 86 20.41 -6.12 0.57
C VAL A 86 20.62 -6.55 -0.87
N GLY A 87 20.31 -5.67 -1.83
CA GLY A 87 20.45 -5.93 -3.27
C GLY A 87 19.18 -5.64 -4.03
N GLU A 88 19.34 -5.31 -5.31
CA GLU A 88 18.27 -4.89 -6.21
C GLU A 88 17.53 -6.07 -6.86
N GLN A 89 18.01 -7.30 -6.68
CA GLN A 89 17.36 -8.50 -7.18
C GLN A 89 16.62 -9.22 -6.05
N LEU A 90 15.43 -9.68 -6.35
CA LEU A 90 14.56 -10.44 -5.46
C LEU A 90 14.24 -11.78 -6.12
N GLU A 91 14.51 -12.88 -5.41
CA GLU A 91 14.04 -14.21 -5.82
C GLU A 91 12.71 -14.50 -5.12
N VAL A 92 11.69 -14.82 -5.92
CA VAL A 92 10.36 -15.23 -5.46
C VAL A 92 10.00 -16.57 -6.07
N ASN A 93 9.30 -17.42 -5.32
CA ASN A 93 8.76 -18.66 -5.83
C ASN A 93 7.30 -18.45 -6.25
N ILE A 94 7.04 -18.57 -7.53
CA ILE A 94 5.71 -18.39 -8.12
C ILE A 94 5.03 -19.73 -8.32
N ILE A 95 3.82 -19.86 -7.80
CA ILE A 95 2.96 -21.01 -8.07
C ILE A 95 2.38 -20.83 -9.47
N CYS A 96 2.59 -21.85 -10.33
CA CYS A 96 2.07 -21.82 -11.69
C CYS A 96 0.54 -21.87 -11.68
N PRO A 97 -0.15 -20.93 -12.37
CA PRO A 97 -1.62 -20.88 -12.34
C PRO A 97 -2.32 -22.05 -13.04
N ASP A 98 -1.62 -22.76 -13.93
CA ASP A 98 -2.18 -23.85 -14.74
C ASP A 98 -2.37 -25.15 -13.96
N ASP A 99 -1.56 -25.42 -12.96
CA ASP A 99 -1.66 -26.63 -12.12
C ASP A 99 -1.79 -26.34 -10.62
N GLU A 100 -1.62 -25.08 -10.19
CA GLU A 100 -1.71 -24.60 -8.79
C GLU A 100 -0.78 -25.33 -7.79
N GLU A 101 0.19 -26.12 -8.31
CA GLU A 101 1.10 -26.93 -7.48
C GLU A 101 2.57 -26.61 -7.76
N THR A 102 2.92 -26.39 -9.03
CA THR A 102 4.33 -26.26 -9.44
C THR A 102 4.84 -24.86 -9.09
N GLN A 103 5.93 -24.83 -8.33
CA GLN A 103 6.62 -23.58 -8.00
C GLN A 103 7.81 -23.36 -8.93
N VAL A 104 7.95 -22.13 -9.42
CA VAL A 104 9.07 -21.72 -10.26
C VAL A 104 9.78 -20.54 -9.62
N PRO A 105 11.10 -20.62 -9.38
CA PRO A 105 11.86 -19.48 -8.90
C PRO A 105 12.01 -18.44 -10.01
N VAL A 106 11.66 -17.20 -9.71
CA VAL A 106 11.77 -16.05 -10.62
C VAL A 106 12.60 -14.99 -9.94
N SER A 107 13.59 -14.45 -10.67
CA SER A 107 14.39 -13.31 -10.21
C SER A 107 13.77 -12.03 -10.78
N ILE A 108 13.46 -11.09 -9.92
CA ILE A 108 12.84 -9.80 -10.25
C ILE A 108 13.82 -8.69 -9.91
N ASP A 109 14.03 -7.75 -10.81
CA ASP A 109 14.76 -6.54 -10.52
C ASP A 109 13.80 -5.52 -9.84
N LEU A 110 14.17 -5.06 -8.66
CA LEU A 110 13.32 -4.13 -7.89
C LEU A 110 13.14 -2.78 -8.58
N ASP A 111 14.06 -2.39 -9.47
CA ASP A 111 13.96 -1.15 -10.24
C ASP A 111 12.88 -1.24 -11.36
N GLU A 112 12.46 -2.45 -11.73
CA GLU A 112 11.37 -2.69 -12.69
C GLU A 112 9.98 -2.57 -12.05
N ILE A 113 9.90 -2.67 -10.72
CA ILE A 113 8.63 -2.59 -9.99
C ILE A 113 8.22 -1.13 -9.83
N GLN A 114 7.05 -0.79 -10.34
CA GLN A 114 6.53 0.57 -10.32
C GLN A 114 5.12 0.64 -9.73
N VAL A 115 4.74 1.83 -9.30
CA VAL A 115 3.36 2.13 -8.93
C VAL A 115 2.61 2.51 -10.18
N GLU A 116 1.73 1.63 -10.61
CA GLU A 116 0.84 1.88 -11.75
C GLU A 116 -0.39 2.67 -11.30
N LYS A 117 -0.76 3.67 -12.10
CA LYS A 117 -1.98 4.45 -11.92
C LYS A 117 -2.85 4.30 -13.16
N SER A 118 -4.09 3.89 -12.97
CA SER A 118 -5.07 3.86 -14.06
C SER A 118 -5.33 5.28 -14.59
N GLU A 119 -5.42 5.44 -15.92
CA GLU A 119 -5.77 6.72 -16.54
C GLU A 119 -7.20 7.17 -16.17
N GLU A 120 -8.09 6.22 -15.86
CA GLU A 120 -9.46 6.50 -15.42
C GLU A 120 -9.58 6.84 -13.95
N HIS A 121 -8.47 6.80 -13.18
CA HIS A 121 -8.52 7.04 -11.75
C HIS A 121 -8.78 8.51 -11.42
N SER A 122 -9.80 8.73 -10.60
CA SER A 122 -10.12 10.03 -10.02
C SER A 122 -10.41 9.89 -8.54
N ASN A 123 -9.89 10.80 -7.75
CA ASN A 123 -10.26 10.95 -6.34
C ASN A 123 -11.52 11.81 -6.15
N GLN A 124 -12.05 12.37 -7.22
CA GLN A 124 -13.29 13.15 -7.19
C GLN A 124 -14.43 12.32 -7.75
N ILE A 125 -15.44 12.08 -6.95
CA ILE A 125 -16.61 11.28 -7.27
C ILE A 125 -17.82 12.21 -7.36
N LYS A 126 -18.52 12.18 -8.48
CA LYS A 126 -19.75 12.90 -8.65
C LYS A 126 -20.91 12.09 -8.09
N LEU A 127 -21.54 12.59 -7.02
CA LEU A 127 -22.66 11.91 -6.37
C LEU A 127 -24.01 12.36 -6.97
N ASP A 128 -24.13 13.63 -7.34
CA ASP A 128 -25.33 14.23 -7.95
C ASP A 128 -24.94 15.42 -8.82
N THR A 129 -25.94 16.11 -9.39
CA THR A 129 -25.73 17.33 -10.19
C THR A 129 -24.93 18.39 -9.46
N ASN A 130 -25.16 18.55 -8.15
CA ASN A 130 -24.56 19.60 -7.32
C ASN A 130 -23.70 19.06 -6.16
N LEU A 131 -23.52 17.75 -6.04
CA LEU A 131 -22.80 17.16 -4.93
C LEU A 131 -21.61 16.33 -5.40
N MET A 132 -20.44 16.69 -4.92
CA MET A 132 -19.18 16.02 -5.18
C MET A 132 -18.58 15.48 -3.88
N MET A 133 -17.90 14.36 -3.98
CA MET A 133 -17.13 13.78 -2.89
C MET A 133 -15.67 13.66 -3.30
N GLU A 134 -14.77 14.04 -2.43
CA GLU A 134 -13.32 13.84 -2.60
C GLU A 134 -12.84 12.73 -1.69
N MET A 135 -12.15 11.76 -2.31
CA MET A 135 -11.58 10.61 -1.62
C MET A 135 -10.09 10.82 -1.35
N LYS A 136 -9.62 10.28 -0.25
CA LYS A 136 -8.20 10.13 0.07
C LYS A 136 -7.83 8.65 0.08
N TYR A 137 -6.59 8.36 -0.28
CA TYR A 137 -6.10 6.98 -0.28
C TYR A 137 -6.03 6.41 1.15
N PRO A 138 -6.31 5.11 1.31
CA PRO A 138 -6.14 4.45 2.59
C PRO A 138 -4.68 4.54 3.03
N SER A 139 -4.46 4.96 4.26
CA SER A 139 -3.14 4.92 4.89
C SER A 139 -2.83 3.52 5.40
N LEU A 140 -1.55 3.23 5.62
CA LEU A 140 -1.14 1.95 6.21
C LEU A 140 -1.85 1.67 7.54
N GLU A 141 -2.05 2.68 8.37
CA GLU A 141 -2.75 2.52 9.65
C GLU A 141 -4.22 2.13 9.47
N GLN A 142 -4.89 2.73 8.50
CA GLN A 142 -6.28 2.39 8.15
C GLN A 142 -6.37 0.99 7.56
N PHE A 143 -5.48 0.65 6.63
CA PHE A 143 -5.41 -0.68 6.03
C PHE A 143 -5.17 -1.78 7.06
N ILE A 144 -4.26 -1.57 8.02
CA ILE A 144 -4.00 -2.52 9.10
C ILE A 144 -5.24 -2.71 9.98
N LYS A 145 -5.87 -1.61 10.40
CA LYS A 145 -7.08 -1.67 11.24
C LYS A 145 -8.20 -2.45 10.56
N SER A 146 -8.39 -2.27 9.24
CA SER A 146 -9.46 -2.92 8.51
C SER A 146 -9.21 -4.40 8.25
N ASN A 147 -7.95 -4.81 8.05
CA ASN A 147 -7.63 -6.18 7.66
C ASN A 147 -7.20 -7.08 8.82
N PHE A 148 -6.80 -6.51 9.97
CA PHE A 148 -6.20 -7.28 11.07
C PHE A 148 -6.85 -7.06 12.44
N ASP A 149 -7.89 -6.24 12.54
CA ASP A 149 -8.67 -6.10 13.77
C ASP A 149 -9.81 -7.13 13.75
N PHE A 150 -9.47 -8.39 14.08
CA PHE A 150 -10.34 -9.56 14.07
C PHE A 150 -11.37 -9.58 15.23
N ASN A 151 -11.67 -8.44 15.84
CA ASN A 151 -12.72 -8.38 16.86
C ASN A 151 -14.09 -8.34 16.19
N ASP A 152 -14.70 -9.54 16.00
CA ASP A 152 -16.13 -9.84 15.79
C ASP A 152 -16.97 -8.93 14.86
N THR A 153 -16.37 -8.05 14.05
CA THR A 153 -17.12 -7.26 13.09
C THR A 153 -17.25 -8.01 11.77
N ASN A 154 -18.47 -8.03 11.24
CA ASN A 154 -18.79 -8.58 9.93
C ASN A 154 -17.89 -7.92 8.86
N GLN A 155 -17.42 -8.69 7.90
CA GLN A 155 -16.55 -8.25 6.82
C GLN A 155 -17.11 -7.02 6.07
N MET A 156 -18.43 -6.93 5.98
CA MET A 156 -19.14 -5.78 5.40
C MET A 156 -18.95 -4.51 6.25
N ASP A 157 -19.03 -4.60 7.57
CA ASP A 157 -18.84 -3.45 8.45
C ASP A 157 -17.40 -2.91 8.41
N GLN A 158 -16.42 -3.81 8.24
CA GLN A 158 -15.00 -3.43 8.08
C GLN A 158 -14.78 -2.67 6.75
N SER A 159 -15.38 -3.15 5.66
CA SER A 159 -15.33 -2.48 4.37
C SER A 159 -15.96 -1.09 4.43
N PHE A 160 -17.13 -0.95 5.05
CA PHE A 160 -17.78 0.34 5.26
C PHE A 160 -16.93 1.29 6.10
N GLN A 161 -16.28 0.81 7.16
CA GLN A 161 -15.40 1.63 7.98
C GLN A 161 -14.16 2.10 7.21
N LEU A 162 -13.58 1.23 6.36
CA LEU A 162 -12.47 1.61 5.49
C LEU A 162 -12.91 2.71 4.52
N ILE A 163 -14.02 2.51 3.82
CA ILE A 163 -14.59 3.49 2.88
C ILE A 163 -14.82 4.82 3.60
N ALA A 164 -15.51 4.82 4.74
CA ALA A 164 -15.80 6.01 5.54
C ALA A 164 -14.51 6.76 5.92
N SER A 165 -13.44 6.04 6.25
CA SER A 165 -12.15 6.63 6.60
C SER A 165 -11.40 7.24 5.41
N CYS A 166 -11.75 6.83 4.19
CA CYS A 166 -11.17 7.32 2.93
C CYS A 166 -11.92 8.50 2.32
N ILE A 167 -13.06 8.93 2.87
CA ILE A 167 -13.71 10.16 2.47
C ILE A 167 -12.94 11.33 3.10
N ASP A 168 -12.49 12.30 2.28
CA ASP A 168 -11.84 13.51 2.77
C ASP A 168 -12.83 14.61 3.04
N LYS A 169 -13.62 14.93 2.04
CA LYS A 169 -14.70 15.93 2.13
C LYS A 169 -15.81 15.67 1.12
N ILE A 170 -16.97 16.20 1.44
CA ILE A 170 -18.11 16.30 0.54
C ILE A 170 -18.34 17.78 0.29
N TYR A 171 -18.67 18.19 -0.92
CA TYR A 171 -18.85 19.60 -1.24
C TYR A 171 -19.87 19.83 -2.34
N SER A 172 -20.51 20.98 -2.27
CA SER A 172 -21.37 21.55 -3.30
C SER A 172 -20.82 22.91 -3.73
N ASP A 173 -21.53 23.59 -4.61
CA ASP A 173 -21.19 24.98 -5.01
C ASP A 173 -21.29 25.97 -3.84
N GLU A 174 -22.05 25.64 -2.79
CA GLU A 174 -22.35 26.53 -1.66
C GLU A 174 -21.65 26.16 -0.38
N GLU A 175 -21.41 24.86 -0.13
CA GLU A 175 -20.93 24.33 1.15
C GLU A 175 -19.87 23.24 0.99
N VAL A 176 -19.00 23.11 2.01
CA VAL A 176 -17.98 22.06 2.13
C VAL A 176 -18.09 21.40 3.50
N TRP A 177 -18.22 20.08 3.53
CA TRP A 177 -18.25 19.25 4.73
C TRP A 177 -16.97 18.40 4.78
N ALA A 178 -16.02 18.80 5.60
CA ALA A 178 -14.83 17.99 5.85
C ALA A 178 -15.17 16.85 6.80
N THR A 179 -14.82 15.61 6.45
CA THR A 179 -15.11 14.44 7.31
C THR A 179 -14.36 14.48 8.64
N ALA A 180 -13.29 15.29 8.72
CA ALA A 180 -12.58 15.53 9.98
C ALA A 180 -13.45 16.25 11.03
N ASP A 181 -14.45 17.02 10.59
CA ASP A 181 -15.38 17.78 11.43
C ASP A 181 -16.69 17.02 11.71
N CYS A 182 -16.88 15.86 11.05
CA CYS A 182 -18.06 15.02 11.21
C CYS A 182 -17.79 13.87 12.19
N THR A 183 -18.86 13.40 12.82
CA THR A 183 -18.81 12.17 13.63
C THR A 183 -18.80 10.93 12.72
N LYS A 184 -18.24 9.82 13.21
CA LYS A 184 -18.28 8.54 12.48
C LYS A 184 -19.71 8.11 12.13
N LYS A 185 -20.66 8.43 13.01
CA LYS A 185 -22.07 8.09 12.80
C LYS A 185 -22.65 8.87 11.61
N GLU A 186 -22.40 10.15 11.51
CA GLU A 186 -22.85 11.00 10.39
C GLU A 186 -22.26 10.53 9.05
N VAL A 187 -20.97 10.15 9.02
CA VAL A 187 -20.34 9.64 7.81
C VAL A 187 -20.93 8.29 7.39
N ASN A 188 -21.21 7.39 8.34
CA ASN A 188 -21.85 6.11 8.05
C ASN A 188 -23.30 6.29 7.57
N GLU A 189 -24.10 7.13 8.22
CA GLU A 189 -25.47 7.45 7.79
C GLU A 189 -25.49 8.06 6.38
N PHE A 190 -24.48 8.88 6.06
CA PHE A 190 -24.33 9.41 4.71
C PHE A 190 -24.06 8.30 3.68
N LEU A 191 -23.12 7.38 3.95
CA LEU A 191 -22.84 6.23 3.08
C LEU A 191 -24.07 5.34 2.89
N GLU A 192 -24.79 5.05 3.97
CA GLU A 192 -26.01 4.23 3.94
C GLU A 192 -27.16 4.89 3.16
N SER A 193 -27.14 6.21 3.01
CA SER A 193 -28.12 6.96 2.21
C SER A 193 -27.87 6.93 0.70
N MET A 194 -26.71 6.43 0.27
CA MET A 194 -26.36 6.34 -1.15
C MET A 194 -27.14 5.26 -1.88
N ASN A 195 -27.44 5.51 -3.14
CA ASN A 195 -27.92 4.46 -4.03
C ASN A 195 -26.77 3.61 -4.59
N SER A 196 -27.12 2.45 -5.17
CA SER A 196 -26.13 1.51 -5.71
C SER A 196 -25.24 2.07 -6.81
N ALA A 197 -25.72 3.05 -7.59
CA ALA A 197 -24.92 3.68 -8.65
C ALA A 197 -23.84 4.59 -8.05
N GLN A 198 -24.19 5.36 -7.03
CA GLN A 198 -23.23 6.21 -6.30
C GLN A 198 -22.18 5.37 -5.58
N PHE A 199 -22.60 4.24 -4.97
CA PHE A 199 -21.69 3.35 -4.27
C PHE A 199 -20.69 2.68 -5.24
N LYS A 200 -21.10 2.32 -6.46
CA LYS A 200 -20.20 1.79 -7.50
C LYS A 200 -19.08 2.78 -7.88
N GLU A 201 -19.32 4.07 -7.86
CA GLU A 201 -18.26 5.05 -8.11
C GLU A 201 -17.20 5.05 -7.00
N ILE A 202 -17.61 4.75 -5.75
CA ILE A 202 -16.66 4.53 -4.66
C ILE A 202 -15.86 3.23 -4.87
N GLU A 203 -16.52 2.13 -5.24
CA GLU A 203 -15.84 0.87 -5.57
C GLU A 203 -14.81 1.09 -6.69
N LYS A 204 -15.19 1.82 -7.74
CA LYS A 204 -14.30 2.17 -8.85
C LYS A 204 -13.04 2.94 -8.38
N PHE A 205 -13.17 3.82 -7.39
CA PHE A 205 -12.01 4.50 -6.80
C PHE A 205 -10.99 3.51 -6.23
N PHE A 206 -11.44 2.50 -5.46
CA PHE A 206 -10.55 1.48 -4.88
C PHE A 206 -9.99 0.51 -5.92
N GLU A 207 -10.76 0.18 -6.95
CA GLU A 207 -10.31 -0.68 -8.05
C GLU A 207 -9.20 -0.02 -8.87
N THR A 208 -9.35 1.29 -9.14
CA THR A 208 -8.46 2.05 -10.02
C THR A 208 -7.35 2.81 -9.32
N MET A 209 -7.34 2.82 -7.97
CA MET A 209 -6.30 3.53 -7.20
C MET A 209 -4.91 3.00 -7.53
N PRO A 210 -3.86 3.83 -7.40
CA PRO A 210 -2.50 3.40 -7.65
C PRO A 210 -2.11 2.19 -6.82
N LYS A 211 -1.43 1.23 -7.45
CA LYS A 211 -0.99 -0.01 -6.83
C LYS A 211 0.43 -0.33 -7.23
N LEU A 212 1.19 -0.91 -6.30
CA LEU A 212 2.48 -1.48 -6.61
C LEU A 212 2.25 -2.78 -7.37
N LYS A 213 2.72 -2.84 -8.62
CA LYS A 213 2.42 -3.93 -9.54
C LYS A 213 3.63 -4.29 -10.38
N HIS A 214 3.79 -5.57 -10.65
CA HIS A 214 4.77 -6.08 -11.59
C HIS A 214 4.21 -7.30 -12.31
N ASP A 215 4.17 -7.23 -13.64
CA ASP A 215 3.68 -8.31 -14.50
C ASP A 215 4.86 -9.20 -14.90
N ILE A 216 4.74 -10.50 -14.65
CA ILE A 216 5.77 -11.50 -15.00
C ILE A 216 5.18 -12.63 -15.81
N LYS A 217 6.02 -13.24 -16.64
CA LYS A 217 5.68 -14.48 -17.38
C LYS A 217 6.39 -15.65 -16.75
N VAL A 218 5.63 -16.68 -16.46
CA VAL A 218 6.13 -17.91 -15.84
C VAL A 218 5.79 -19.09 -16.73
N THR A 219 6.80 -19.92 -17.02
CA THR A 219 6.59 -21.18 -17.77
C THR A 219 6.65 -22.36 -16.80
N ASN A 220 5.58 -23.12 -16.73
CA ASN A 220 5.52 -24.33 -15.92
C ASN A 220 6.44 -25.40 -16.51
N PRO A 221 7.48 -25.86 -15.78
CA PRO A 221 8.42 -26.85 -16.30
C PRO A 221 7.83 -28.26 -16.46
N LYS A 222 6.66 -28.56 -15.85
CA LYS A 222 5.98 -29.85 -16.00
C LYS A 222 5.06 -29.89 -17.20
N THR A 223 4.29 -28.82 -17.44
CA THR A 223 3.26 -28.78 -18.48
C THR A 223 3.73 -28.06 -19.73
N GLY A 224 4.74 -27.19 -19.64
CA GLY A 224 5.21 -26.32 -20.72
C GLY A 224 4.29 -25.12 -20.98
N VAL A 225 3.26 -24.89 -20.16
CA VAL A 225 2.33 -23.77 -20.30
C VAL A 225 2.99 -22.47 -19.80
N GLU A 226 2.88 -21.42 -20.62
CA GLU A 226 3.26 -20.07 -20.22
C GLU A 226 2.04 -19.33 -19.67
N SER A 227 2.18 -18.72 -18.49
CA SER A 227 1.13 -17.97 -17.80
C SER A 227 1.62 -16.58 -17.44
N ASP A 228 0.74 -15.59 -17.57
CA ASP A 228 0.97 -14.24 -17.06
C ASP A 228 0.57 -14.20 -15.56
N VAL A 229 1.48 -13.74 -14.70
CA VAL A 229 1.25 -13.62 -13.27
C VAL A 229 1.47 -12.17 -12.88
N VAL A 230 0.53 -11.61 -12.13
CA VAL A 230 0.60 -10.24 -11.62
C VAL A 230 0.98 -10.30 -10.14
N LEU A 231 2.11 -9.69 -9.79
CA LEU A 231 2.49 -9.47 -8.40
C LEU A 231 1.96 -8.11 -7.96
N GLU A 232 1.11 -8.10 -6.95
CA GLU A 232 0.48 -6.88 -6.44
C GLU A 232 0.66 -6.76 -4.93
N GLY A 233 1.05 -5.56 -4.50
CA GLY A 233 1.28 -5.27 -3.10
C GLY A 233 2.54 -5.90 -2.51
N LEU A 234 2.96 -5.39 -1.35
CA LEU A 234 4.24 -5.76 -0.74
C LEU A 234 4.36 -7.26 -0.40
N ALA A 235 3.25 -7.89 -0.02
CA ALA A 235 3.25 -9.31 0.37
C ALA A 235 3.73 -10.24 -0.77
N SER A 236 3.39 -9.92 -2.03
CA SER A 236 3.82 -10.70 -3.20
C SER A 236 5.33 -10.70 -3.44
N PHE A 237 6.05 -9.73 -2.84
CA PHE A 237 7.50 -9.59 -2.95
C PHE A 237 8.26 -10.11 -1.74
N PHE A 238 7.58 -10.79 -0.79
CA PHE A 238 8.16 -11.42 0.40
C PHE A 238 7.85 -12.91 0.51
N ALA A 239 7.14 -13.48 -0.46
CA ALA A 239 6.78 -14.91 -0.47
C ALA A 239 7.97 -15.81 -0.77
#